data_0030d2967b588564ea0c191672b0986b
#
_entry.id   0030d2967b588564ea0c191672b0986b
#
_cell.length_a   1.000
_cell.length_b   1.000
_cell.length_c   1.000
_cell.angle_alpha   90.00
_cell.angle_beta   90.00
_cell.angle_gamma   90.00
#
_symmetry.space_group_name_H-M   'P 1'
#
loop_
_entity.id
_entity.type
_entity.pdbx_description
1 polymer ?
#
loop_
_entity_poly.entity_id
_entity_poly.type
_entity_poly.pdbx_seq_one_letter_code
_entity_poly.pdbx_strand_id
1 'polypeptide(L)'
;MARGDGIDRTNARNMRLTAAKIGNTQQHNEREKDSYVNQDIVPERTSLNVHFKVPSAGYQEMFSQMEADGVISTRGIKADAFRYGELVFDVNSAYFYNHGGYDFAKQFYTDAYKSAIEIVGGEQYILSAVMHADERNRAMSDALGKDVYHYHLHVVYIPVVEKKILWSKRCKDKSLVGTVKETIQQVSMSKKWDSKPALDEHGKPLLNANGKTVLRKSYSVLQDDFFAAMRKAGYDDVERGERGSSEEHLTVTQFKVQQEQARLAEFTEQNRQQEKQAATLGSKIEKIQN
;
A
#
# COMPACT_ATOMS: atom_id res chain seq x y z
N MET A 1 5.29 7.42 6.05
CA MET A 1 5.17 8.80 6.59
C MET A 1 6.57 9.37 6.76
N ALA A 2 6.77 10.61 6.35
CA ALA A 2 8.04 11.28 6.60
C ALA A 2 8.18 11.48 8.12
N ARG A 3 9.25 10.95 8.70
CA ARG A 3 9.55 11.10 10.14
C ARG A 3 10.20 12.44 10.48
N GLY A 4 10.34 13.36 9.51
CA GLY A 4 11.04 14.62 9.69
C GLY A 4 12.57 14.48 9.73
N ASP A 5 13.10 13.28 9.44
CA ASP A 5 14.54 12.99 9.41
C ASP A 5 15.19 13.25 8.04
N GLY A 6 14.41 13.75 7.07
CA GLY A 6 14.88 14.04 5.71
C GLY A 6 15.15 12.82 4.84
N ILE A 7 14.78 11.61 5.28
CA ILE A 7 15.00 10.37 4.52
C ILE A 7 13.73 9.98 3.77
N ASP A 8 13.86 9.78 2.47
CA ASP A 8 12.77 9.32 1.61
C ASP A 8 12.72 7.80 1.60
N ARG A 9 11.61 7.24 2.07
CA ARG A 9 11.45 5.79 2.24
C ARG A 9 10.32 5.25 1.37
N THR A 10 10.62 4.14 0.69
CA THR A 10 9.60 3.36 0.00
C THR A 10 8.70 2.65 1.01
N ASN A 11 7.42 2.62 0.72
CA ASN A 11 6.44 1.87 1.49
C ASN A 11 5.58 1.01 0.56
N ALA A 12 5.33 -0.23 0.98
CA ALA A 12 4.45 -1.15 0.27
C ALA A 12 3.54 -1.87 1.27
N ARG A 13 2.24 -1.81 1.03
CA ARG A 13 1.21 -2.43 1.87
C ARG A 13 0.38 -3.40 1.07
N ASN A 14 -0.09 -4.47 1.72
CA ASN A 14 -1.04 -5.40 1.14
C ASN A 14 -2.30 -5.45 1.99
N MET A 15 -3.41 -4.97 1.47
CA MET A 15 -4.73 -5.08 2.07
C MET A 15 -5.44 -6.34 1.58
N ARG A 16 -6.06 -7.06 2.52
CA ARG A 16 -6.81 -8.28 2.24
C ARG A 16 -8.29 -7.94 2.13
N LEU A 17 -8.91 -8.29 1.02
CA LEU A 17 -10.28 -7.90 0.73
C LEU A 17 -11.17 -9.12 0.51
N THR A 18 -12.36 -9.07 1.11
CA THR A 18 -13.45 -10.03 0.85
C THR A 18 -14.33 -9.55 -0.30
N ALA A 19 -15.18 -10.43 -0.82
CA ALA A 19 -16.16 -10.06 -1.84
C ALA A 19 -17.12 -8.93 -1.39
N ALA A 20 -17.39 -8.81 -0.09
CA ALA A 20 -18.23 -7.74 0.44
C ALA A 20 -17.55 -6.35 0.44
N LYS A 21 -16.21 -6.30 0.45
CA LYS A 21 -15.46 -5.04 0.54
C LYS A 21 -14.95 -4.53 -0.82
N ILE A 22 -14.84 -5.41 -1.81
CA ILE A 22 -14.20 -5.07 -3.09
C ILE A 22 -14.93 -3.95 -3.85
N GLY A 23 -16.25 -3.89 -3.79
CA GLY A 23 -17.02 -2.83 -4.44
C GLY A 23 -16.71 -1.44 -3.88
N ASN A 24 -16.52 -1.31 -2.57
CA ASN A 24 -16.11 -0.04 -1.97
C ASN A 24 -14.68 0.36 -2.37
N THR A 25 -13.79 -0.63 -2.50
CA THR A 25 -12.43 -0.41 -3.01
C THR A 25 -12.46 0.07 -4.46
N GLN A 26 -13.26 -0.57 -5.32
CA GLN A 26 -13.47 -0.11 -6.70
C GLN A 26 -13.93 1.34 -6.74
N GLN A 27 -15.02 1.65 -6.04
CA GLN A 27 -15.54 3.02 -6.01
C GLN A 27 -14.52 4.06 -5.54
N HIS A 28 -13.60 3.69 -4.63
CA HIS A 28 -12.53 4.58 -4.22
C HIS A 28 -11.46 4.73 -5.29
N ASN A 29 -10.97 3.63 -5.84
CA ASN A 29 -9.85 3.62 -6.77
C ASN A 29 -10.22 4.24 -8.13
N GLU A 30 -11.43 3.93 -8.61
CA GLU A 30 -11.95 4.45 -9.89
C GLU A 30 -12.66 5.81 -9.76
N ARG A 31 -12.69 6.38 -8.53
CA ARG A 31 -13.35 7.66 -8.26
C ARG A 31 -14.84 7.69 -8.64
N GLU A 32 -15.57 6.60 -8.36
CA GLU A 32 -16.99 6.43 -8.70
C GLU A 32 -17.97 6.99 -7.65
N LYS A 33 -17.46 7.65 -6.57
CA LYS A 33 -18.32 8.23 -5.52
C LYS A 33 -18.58 9.69 -5.75
N ASP A 34 -19.79 10.14 -5.45
CA ASP A 34 -20.15 11.57 -5.44
C ASP A 34 -19.47 12.35 -4.30
N SER A 35 -19.07 11.67 -3.23
CA SER A 35 -18.38 12.27 -2.10
C SER A 35 -17.44 11.28 -1.39
N TYR A 36 -16.39 11.80 -0.80
CA TYR A 36 -15.37 11.04 -0.08
C TYR A 36 -15.22 11.52 1.35
N VAL A 37 -15.02 10.58 2.28
CA VAL A 37 -14.66 10.90 3.67
C VAL A 37 -13.29 11.60 3.71
N ASN A 38 -12.40 11.25 2.76
CA ASN A 38 -11.13 11.94 2.59
C ASN A 38 -11.35 13.31 1.94
N GLN A 39 -11.35 14.37 2.76
CA GLN A 39 -11.52 15.76 2.34
C GLN A 39 -10.32 16.33 1.55
N ASP A 40 -9.25 15.57 1.42
CA ASP A 40 -8.05 15.98 0.68
C ASP A 40 -8.11 15.57 -0.79
N ILE A 41 -9.12 14.81 -1.19
CA ILE A 41 -9.39 14.52 -2.61
C ILE A 41 -9.90 15.81 -3.27
N VAL A 42 -9.23 16.18 -4.36
CA VAL A 42 -9.54 17.36 -5.18
C VAL A 42 -10.15 16.86 -6.49
N PRO A 43 -11.49 16.90 -6.65
CA PRO A 43 -12.19 16.28 -7.79
C PRO A 43 -11.73 16.82 -9.15
N GLU A 44 -11.36 18.11 -9.22
CA GLU A 44 -10.88 18.76 -10.44
C GLU A 44 -9.57 18.16 -10.96
N ARG A 45 -8.87 17.42 -10.11
CA ARG A 45 -7.60 16.75 -10.45
C ARG A 45 -7.76 15.26 -10.74
N THR A 46 -8.93 14.69 -10.59
CA THR A 46 -9.18 13.27 -10.87
C THR A 46 -8.75 12.85 -12.29
N SER A 47 -8.83 13.77 -13.25
CA SER A 47 -8.34 13.55 -14.62
C SER A 47 -6.81 13.36 -14.72
N LEU A 48 -6.06 13.68 -13.66
CA LEU A 48 -4.62 13.46 -13.58
C LEU A 48 -4.26 12.08 -12.97
N ASN A 49 -5.24 11.34 -12.48
CA ASN A 49 -5.01 9.95 -12.06
C ASN A 49 -4.61 9.12 -13.29
N VAL A 50 -3.62 8.25 -13.13
CA VAL A 50 -3.05 7.48 -14.24
C VAL A 50 -3.35 6.01 -14.05
N HIS A 51 -4.14 5.45 -14.95
CA HIS A 51 -4.35 4.01 -15.00
C HIS A 51 -3.23 3.33 -15.80
N PHE A 52 -2.44 2.50 -15.14
CA PHE A 52 -1.50 1.59 -15.79
C PHE A 52 -2.21 0.34 -16.28
N LYS A 53 -3.30 -0.04 -15.60
CA LYS A 53 -4.25 -1.04 -16.06
C LYS A 53 -5.68 -0.57 -15.77
N VAL A 54 -6.43 -0.33 -16.83
CA VAL A 54 -7.84 0.02 -16.76
C VAL A 54 -8.64 -1.27 -16.54
N PRO A 55 -9.58 -1.34 -15.58
CA PRO A 55 -10.46 -2.50 -15.44
C PRO A 55 -11.39 -2.61 -16.63
N SER A 56 -11.59 -3.82 -17.16
CA SER A 56 -12.46 -4.08 -18.29
C SER A 56 -13.95 -4.15 -17.92
N ALA A 57 -14.24 -4.35 -16.62
CA ALA A 57 -15.57 -4.41 -16.04
C ALA A 57 -15.48 -4.18 -14.52
N GLY A 58 -16.60 -4.29 -13.80
CA GLY A 58 -16.56 -4.28 -12.34
C GLY A 58 -15.64 -5.39 -11.77
N TYR A 59 -14.93 -5.12 -10.68
CA TYR A 59 -13.94 -6.04 -10.13
C TYR A 59 -14.53 -7.42 -9.77
N GLN A 60 -15.78 -7.46 -9.30
CA GLN A 60 -16.47 -8.73 -9.02
C GLN A 60 -16.83 -9.47 -10.30
N GLU A 61 -17.23 -8.75 -11.34
CA GLU A 61 -17.55 -9.31 -12.65
C GLU A 61 -16.31 -9.90 -13.31
N MET A 62 -15.17 -9.16 -13.31
CA MET A 62 -13.88 -9.66 -13.80
C MET A 62 -13.47 -10.95 -13.06
N PHE A 63 -13.62 -10.99 -11.73
CA PHE A 63 -13.33 -12.19 -10.95
C PHE A 63 -14.21 -13.38 -11.39
N SER A 64 -15.50 -13.16 -11.54
CA SER A 64 -16.45 -14.20 -11.95
C SER A 64 -16.16 -14.73 -13.36
N GLN A 65 -15.77 -13.83 -14.26
CA GLN A 65 -15.38 -14.21 -15.61
C GLN A 65 -14.10 -15.06 -15.60
N MET A 66 -13.07 -14.66 -14.86
CA MET A 66 -11.81 -15.42 -14.74
C MET A 66 -12.03 -16.80 -14.12
N GLU A 67 -12.99 -16.93 -13.20
CA GLU A 67 -13.39 -18.23 -12.63
C GLU A 67 -14.12 -19.11 -13.68
N ALA A 68 -15.05 -18.52 -14.42
CA ALA A 68 -15.81 -19.20 -15.48
C ALA A 68 -14.90 -19.70 -16.62
N ASP A 69 -13.90 -18.88 -16.98
CA ASP A 69 -12.91 -19.21 -18.01
C ASP A 69 -11.82 -20.20 -17.53
N GLY A 70 -11.84 -20.58 -16.24
CA GLY A 70 -10.86 -21.49 -15.67
C GLY A 70 -9.47 -20.88 -15.47
N VAL A 71 -9.32 -19.56 -15.61
CA VAL A 71 -8.06 -18.83 -15.35
C VAL A 71 -7.68 -18.92 -13.87
N ILE A 72 -8.69 -18.92 -12.99
CA ILE A 72 -8.54 -19.07 -11.55
C ILE A 72 -9.48 -20.17 -11.02
N SER A 73 -9.16 -20.71 -9.86
CA SER A 73 -9.99 -21.72 -9.18
C SER A 73 -10.28 -21.31 -7.74
N THR A 74 -11.54 -21.31 -7.36
CA THR A 74 -12.02 -21.09 -5.98
C THR A 74 -12.34 -22.40 -5.26
N ARG A 75 -11.96 -23.56 -5.81
CA ARG A 75 -12.26 -24.87 -5.25
C ARG A 75 -11.86 -24.97 -3.77
N GLY A 76 -12.84 -25.19 -2.89
CA GLY A 76 -12.63 -25.34 -1.45
C GLY A 76 -12.40 -24.03 -0.68
N ILE A 77 -12.66 -22.87 -1.27
CA ILE A 77 -12.62 -21.58 -0.61
C ILE A 77 -13.95 -21.31 0.09
N LYS A 78 -13.88 -20.79 1.31
CA LYS A 78 -15.06 -20.33 2.06
C LYS A 78 -15.62 -19.04 1.47
N ALA A 79 -16.92 -18.80 1.67
CA ALA A 79 -17.59 -17.61 1.14
C ALA A 79 -17.01 -16.29 1.68
N ASP A 80 -16.59 -16.29 2.93
CA ASP A 80 -16.01 -15.15 3.66
C ASP A 80 -14.49 -15.00 3.51
N ALA A 81 -13.85 -15.86 2.70
CA ALA A 81 -12.41 -15.82 2.50
C ALA A 81 -11.96 -14.53 1.78
N PHE A 82 -10.73 -14.13 2.04
CA PHE A 82 -10.08 -13.06 1.29
C PHE A 82 -9.75 -13.55 -0.13
N ARG A 83 -10.49 -13.05 -1.11
CA ARG A 83 -10.38 -13.42 -2.53
C ARG A 83 -9.64 -12.40 -3.36
N TYR A 84 -9.48 -11.19 -2.85
CA TYR A 84 -8.81 -10.07 -3.50
C TYR A 84 -7.73 -9.52 -2.58
N GLY A 85 -6.75 -8.91 -3.17
CA GLY A 85 -5.76 -8.10 -2.48
C GLY A 85 -5.65 -6.73 -3.13
N GLU A 86 -5.17 -5.77 -2.38
CA GLU A 86 -4.79 -4.47 -2.88
C GLU A 86 -3.39 -4.14 -2.38
N LEU A 87 -2.46 -3.98 -3.31
CA LEU A 87 -1.14 -3.42 -3.01
C LEU A 87 -1.24 -1.90 -3.10
N VAL A 88 -0.70 -1.22 -2.10
CA VAL A 88 -0.54 0.24 -2.11
C VAL A 88 0.94 0.54 -1.97
N PHE A 89 1.47 1.26 -2.95
CA PHE A 89 2.86 1.71 -2.97
C PHE A 89 2.91 3.22 -2.82
N ASP A 90 3.72 3.69 -1.91
CA ASP A 90 3.93 5.11 -1.71
C ASP A 90 5.38 5.45 -1.32
N VAL A 91 5.73 6.72 -1.49
CA VAL A 91 6.88 7.41 -0.91
C VAL A 91 6.35 8.73 -0.35
N ASN A 92 7.06 9.39 0.54
CA ASN A 92 6.61 10.66 1.08
C ASN A 92 6.45 11.73 -0.03
N SER A 93 5.53 12.68 0.18
CA SER A 93 5.23 13.70 -0.84
C SER A 93 6.40 14.63 -1.15
N ALA A 94 7.34 14.79 -0.21
CA ALA A 94 8.52 15.63 -0.38
C ALA A 94 9.45 15.06 -1.45
N TYR A 95 9.56 13.74 -1.53
CA TYR A 95 10.34 13.05 -2.56
C TYR A 95 9.93 13.50 -3.96
N PHE A 96 8.67 13.33 -4.28
CA PHE A 96 8.15 13.73 -5.60
C PHE A 96 8.23 15.23 -5.83
N TYR A 97 7.93 16.02 -4.80
CA TYR A 97 8.03 17.48 -4.89
C TYR A 97 9.43 17.94 -5.26
N ASN A 98 10.46 17.34 -4.66
CA ASN A 98 11.87 17.69 -4.89
C ASN A 98 12.41 17.17 -6.24
N HIS A 99 11.72 16.19 -6.86
CA HIS A 99 12.12 15.58 -8.14
C HIS A 99 11.25 16.01 -9.34
N GLY A 100 10.53 17.11 -9.24
CA GLY A 100 9.74 17.63 -10.36
C GLY A 100 8.25 17.28 -10.33
N GLY A 101 7.78 16.62 -9.25
CA GLY A 101 6.34 16.46 -9.00
C GLY A 101 5.67 15.37 -9.83
N TYR A 102 4.63 15.76 -10.56
CA TYR A 102 3.72 14.82 -11.24
C TYR A 102 4.41 13.92 -12.28
N ASP A 103 5.23 14.47 -13.15
CA ASP A 103 5.84 13.68 -14.23
C ASP A 103 6.84 12.66 -13.70
N PHE A 104 7.61 13.03 -12.68
CA PHE A 104 8.50 12.11 -11.99
C PHE A 104 7.71 11.02 -11.23
N ALA A 105 6.63 11.39 -10.56
CA ALA A 105 5.75 10.43 -9.90
C ALA A 105 5.15 9.42 -10.89
N LYS A 106 4.72 9.87 -12.05
CA LYS A 106 4.21 9.01 -13.13
C LYS A 106 5.27 8.01 -13.60
N GLN A 107 6.53 8.45 -13.77
CA GLN A 107 7.64 7.56 -14.15
C GLN A 107 7.92 6.55 -13.03
N PHE A 108 8.03 7.02 -11.78
CA PHE A 108 8.25 6.17 -10.61
C PHE A 108 7.19 5.07 -10.49
N TYR A 109 5.90 5.43 -10.62
CA TYR A 109 4.81 4.46 -10.51
C TYR A 109 4.63 3.58 -11.74
N THR A 110 5.16 3.98 -12.92
CA THR A 110 5.31 3.07 -14.06
C THR A 110 6.24 1.90 -13.70
N ASP A 111 7.35 2.18 -13.06
CA ASP A 111 8.31 1.14 -12.65
C ASP A 111 7.80 0.36 -11.43
N ALA A 112 7.11 1.03 -10.49
CA ALA A 112 6.41 0.36 -9.39
C ALA A 112 5.32 -0.63 -9.88
N TYR A 113 4.61 -0.30 -10.95
CA TYR A 113 3.64 -1.21 -11.57
C TYR A 113 4.30 -2.46 -12.15
N LYS A 114 5.45 -2.35 -12.80
CA LYS A 114 6.23 -3.51 -13.27
C LYS A 114 6.61 -4.41 -12.09
N SER A 115 7.06 -3.82 -10.99
CA SER A 115 7.32 -4.57 -9.75
C SER A 115 6.06 -5.25 -9.21
N ALA A 116 4.91 -4.58 -9.25
CA ALA A 116 3.63 -5.17 -8.82
C ALA A 116 3.25 -6.41 -9.66
N ILE A 117 3.48 -6.38 -10.98
CA ILE A 117 3.24 -7.54 -11.86
C ILE A 117 4.08 -8.75 -11.41
N GLU A 118 5.37 -8.54 -11.11
CA GLU A 118 6.26 -9.60 -10.62
C GLU A 118 5.81 -10.13 -9.24
N ILE A 119 5.49 -9.23 -8.30
CA ILE A 119 5.01 -9.57 -6.95
C ILE A 119 3.69 -10.35 -7.00
N VAL A 120 2.76 -9.94 -7.84
CA VAL A 120 1.46 -10.60 -8.04
C VAL A 120 1.64 -11.94 -8.76
N GLY A 121 2.66 -12.08 -9.62
CA GLY A 121 2.96 -13.28 -10.39
C GLY A 121 2.25 -13.33 -11.74
N GLY A 122 1.96 -12.16 -12.30
CA GLY A 122 1.43 -11.99 -13.64
C GLY A 122 0.34 -10.92 -13.74
N GLU A 123 0.39 -10.16 -14.82
CA GLU A 123 -0.54 -9.06 -15.08
C GLU A 123 -1.99 -9.53 -15.25
N GLN A 124 -2.19 -10.79 -15.69
CA GLN A 124 -3.52 -11.39 -15.85
C GLN A 124 -4.30 -11.47 -14.53
N TYR A 125 -3.62 -11.46 -13.38
CA TYR A 125 -4.25 -11.50 -12.07
C TYR A 125 -4.53 -10.10 -11.47
N ILE A 126 -4.06 -9.04 -12.13
CA ILE A 126 -4.33 -7.65 -11.73
C ILE A 126 -5.65 -7.22 -12.35
N LEU A 127 -6.59 -6.70 -11.55
CA LEU A 127 -7.87 -6.18 -11.99
C LEU A 127 -7.79 -4.73 -12.42
N SER A 128 -7.07 -3.92 -11.64
CA SER A 128 -6.84 -2.49 -11.90
C SER A 128 -5.52 -2.06 -11.29
N ALA A 129 -4.88 -1.07 -11.90
CA ALA A 129 -3.72 -0.39 -11.34
C ALA A 129 -3.81 1.11 -11.64
N VAL A 130 -3.94 1.95 -10.61
CA VAL A 130 -4.14 3.39 -10.76
C VAL A 130 -3.24 4.17 -9.81
N MET A 131 -2.50 5.14 -10.35
CA MET A 131 -1.83 6.16 -9.56
C MET A 131 -2.83 7.28 -9.26
N HIS A 132 -3.07 7.54 -7.98
CA HIS A 132 -3.80 8.73 -7.56
C HIS A 132 -2.87 9.94 -7.55
N ALA A 133 -3.34 11.03 -8.15
CA ALA A 133 -2.64 12.31 -8.24
C ALA A 133 -3.54 13.48 -7.79
N ASP A 134 -4.67 13.15 -7.19
CA ASP A 134 -5.73 14.06 -6.79
C ASP A 134 -5.86 14.24 -5.27
N GLU A 135 -4.96 13.66 -4.47
CA GLU A 135 -4.98 13.81 -3.02
C GLU A 135 -3.98 14.88 -2.54
N ARG A 136 -4.50 15.97 -1.99
CA ARG A 136 -3.68 17.08 -1.49
C ARG A 136 -2.97 16.70 -0.17
N ASN A 137 -1.68 16.97 -0.09
CA ASN A 137 -0.96 16.95 1.18
C ASN A 137 -1.12 18.31 1.87
N ARG A 138 -2.13 18.43 2.73
CA ARG A 138 -2.49 19.70 3.38
C ARG A 138 -1.33 20.28 4.19
N ALA A 139 -0.70 19.48 5.05
CA ALA A 139 0.37 19.94 5.91
C ALA A 139 1.54 20.54 5.12
N MET A 140 1.96 19.86 4.04
CA MET A 140 3.04 20.35 3.20
C MET A 140 2.60 21.56 2.34
N SER A 141 1.34 21.57 1.87
CA SER A 141 0.78 22.70 1.15
C SER A 141 0.73 23.97 1.99
N ASP A 142 0.27 23.85 3.24
CA ASP A 142 0.20 24.96 4.18
C ASP A 142 1.61 25.49 4.52
N ALA A 143 2.58 24.59 4.75
CA ALA A 143 3.96 24.98 5.05
C ALA A 143 4.66 25.71 3.89
N LEU A 144 4.35 25.35 2.64
CA LEU A 144 4.97 25.91 1.44
C LEU A 144 4.16 27.03 0.78
N GLY A 145 2.94 27.30 1.25
CA GLY A 145 2.03 28.29 0.66
C GLY A 145 1.59 27.97 -0.76
N LYS A 146 1.66 26.70 -1.18
CA LYS A 146 1.23 26.23 -2.50
C LYS A 146 0.80 24.77 -2.45
N ASP A 147 -0.04 24.36 -3.39
CA ASP A 147 -0.57 23.00 -3.41
C ASP A 147 0.52 21.96 -3.67
N VAL A 148 0.58 20.98 -2.78
CA VAL A 148 1.40 19.77 -2.89
C VAL A 148 0.50 18.55 -2.82
N TYR A 149 0.74 17.57 -3.68
CA TYR A 149 -0.09 16.38 -3.78
C TYR A 149 0.67 15.14 -3.32
N HIS A 150 -0.08 14.21 -2.75
CA HIS A 150 0.41 12.89 -2.34
C HIS A 150 0.12 11.89 -3.45
N TYR A 151 1.17 11.44 -4.13
CA TYR A 151 1.07 10.41 -5.16
C TYR A 151 1.22 9.03 -4.54
N HIS A 152 0.37 8.10 -4.95
CA HIS A 152 0.45 6.70 -4.52
C HIS A 152 -0.22 5.79 -5.56
N LEU A 153 0.25 4.54 -5.64
CA LEU A 153 -0.25 3.56 -6.59
C LEU A 153 -1.08 2.51 -5.88
N HIS A 154 -2.31 2.31 -6.35
CA HIS A 154 -3.19 1.20 -5.98
C HIS A 154 -3.14 0.11 -7.04
N VAL A 155 -2.93 -1.14 -6.65
CA VAL A 155 -2.97 -2.30 -7.53
C VAL A 155 -3.91 -3.35 -6.95
N VAL A 156 -5.09 -3.48 -7.51
CA VAL A 156 -6.09 -4.48 -7.10
C VAL A 156 -5.85 -5.77 -7.87
N TYR A 157 -5.76 -6.88 -7.16
CA TYR A 157 -5.38 -8.16 -7.76
C TYR A 157 -6.09 -9.37 -7.11
N ILE A 158 -6.02 -10.51 -7.79
CA ILE A 158 -6.47 -11.81 -7.27
C ILE A 158 -5.23 -12.59 -6.79
N PRO A 159 -5.17 -13.00 -5.49
CA PRO A 159 -4.04 -13.73 -4.94
C PRO A 159 -4.04 -15.19 -5.40
N VAL A 160 -3.27 -15.50 -6.42
CA VAL A 160 -3.24 -16.83 -7.05
C VAL A 160 -1.93 -17.55 -6.73
N VAL A 161 -2.03 -18.85 -6.50
CA VAL A 161 -0.91 -19.78 -6.36
C VAL A 161 -1.14 -21.02 -7.20
N GLU A 162 -0.09 -21.53 -7.81
CA GLU A 162 -0.14 -22.83 -8.47
C GLU A 162 -0.37 -23.93 -7.44
N LYS A 163 -1.33 -24.80 -7.69
CA LYS A 163 -1.64 -25.96 -6.84
C LYS A 163 -1.73 -27.22 -7.68
N LYS A 164 -0.85 -28.17 -7.38
CA LYS A 164 -0.89 -29.52 -7.95
C LYS A 164 -1.84 -30.38 -7.15
N ILE A 165 -2.83 -30.95 -7.82
CA ILE A 165 -3.78 -31.92 -7.25
C ILE A 165 -3.29 -33.30 -7.64
N LEU A 166 -3.05 -34.15 -6.65
CA LEU A 166 -2.53 -35.49 -6.85
C LEU A 166 -3.67 -36.52 -6.94
N TRP A 167 -3.45 -37.61 -7.65
CA TRP A 167 -4.32 -38.75 -7.63
C TRP A 167 -4.41 -39.31 -6.21
N SER A 168 -5.62 -39.41 -5.70
CA SER A 168 -5.87 -39.87 -4.33
C SER A 168 -5.69 -41.39 -4.20
N LYS A 169 -5.55 -41.88 -2.95
CA LYS A 169 -5.49 -43.32 -2.65
C LYS A 169 -6.73 -44.09 -3.12
N ARG A 170 -7.86 -43.41 -3.44
CA ARG A 170 -9.08 -44.00 -3.96
C ARG A 170 -9.06 -44.23 -5.49
N CYS A 171 -8.00 -43.82 -6.18
CA CYS A 171 -7.83 -44.07 -7.60
C CYS A 171 -7.84 -45.58 -7.88
N LYS A 172 -8.60 -46.02 -8.89
CA LYS A 172 -8.64 -47.40 -9.32
C LYS A 172 -7.29 -47.88 -9.80
N ASP A 173 -6.63 -47.11 -10.60
CA ASP A 173 -5.25 -47.34 -11.02
C ASP A 173 -4.28 -46.92 -9.95
N LYS A 174 -3.67 -47.91 -9.28
CA LYS A 174 -2.75 -47.69 -8.16
C LYS A 174 -1.40 -47.12 -8.61
N SER A 175 -1.03 -47.25 -9.88
CA SER A 175 0.19 -46.69 -10.42
C SER A 175 0.14 -45.16 -10.49
N LEU A 176 -1.04 -44.57 -10.57
CA LEU A 176 -1.26 -43.14 -10.63
C LEU A 176 -1.26 -42.47 -9.25
N VAL A 177 -1.46 -43.22 -8.15
CA VAL A 177 -1.57 -42.67 -6.82
C VAL A 177 -0.33 -41.84 -6.44
N GLY A 178 -0.53 -40.57 -6.09
CA GLY A 178 0.56 -39.67 -5.76
C GLY A 178 1.18 -38.91 -6.95
N THR A 179 0.82 -39.29 -8.19
CA THR A 179 1.20 -38.48 -9.37
C THR A 179 0.27 -37.28 -9.54
N VAL A 180 0.71 -36.28 -10.31
CA VAL A 180 -0.09 -35.07 -10.57
C VAL A 180 -1.27 -35.42 -11.48
N LYS A 181 -2.49 -35.19 -10.98
CA LYS A 181 -3.74 -35.34 -11.72
C LYS A 181 -4.07 -34.10 -12.55
N GLU A 182 -3.94 -32.94 -11.91
CA GLU A 182 -4.21 -31.64 -12.52
C GLU A 182 -3.42 -30.54 -11.80
N THR A 183 -3.15 -29.44 -12.50
CA THR A 183 -2.57 -28.22 -11.93
C THR A 183 -3.59 -27.11 -12.10
N ILE A 184 -3.91 -26.42 -11.02
CA ILE A 184 -4.88 -25.31 -11.01
C ILE A 184 -4.25 -24.04 -10.46
N GLN A 185 -4.76 -22.89 -10.90
CA GLN A 185 -4.42 -21.58 -10.37
C GLN A 185 -5.39 -21.26 -9.20
N GLN A 186 -5.01 -21.71 -8.01
CA GLN A 186 -5.84 -21.63 -6.81
C GLN A 186 -5.82 -20.22 -6.22
N VAL A 187 -7.00 -19.61 -6.06
CA VAL A 187 -7.13 -18.37 -5.29
C VAL A 187 -6.83 -18.67 -3.82
N SER A 188 -5.82 -18.03 -3.24
CA SER A 188 -5.45 -18.25 -1.83
C SER A 188 -4.59 -17.11 -1.29
N MET A 189 -5.20 -16.19 -0.56
CA MET A 189 -4.50 -15.10 0.11
C MET A 189 -3.44 -15.59 1.10
N SER A 190 -3.77 -16.60 1.91
CA SER A 190 -2.85 -17.12 2.94
C SER A 190 -1.63 -17.82 2.36
N LYS A 191 -1.77 -18.50 1.22
CA LYS A 191 -0.65 -19.18 0.55
C LYS A 191 0.20 -18.21 -0.27
N LYS A 192 -0.43 -17.26 -0.94
CA LYS A 192 0.27 -16.20 -1.69
C LYS A 192 1.17 -15.37 -0.75
N TRP A 193 0.67 -15.07 0.43
CA TRP A 193 1.33 -14.24 1.44
C TRP A 193 1.76 -15.08 2.67
N ASP A 194 2.32 -16.25 2.39
CA ASP A 194 2.90 -17.09 3.42
C ASP A 194 4.22 -16.50 3.94
N SER A 195 4.49 -16.67 5.24
CA SER A 195 5.77 -16.27 5.83
C SER A 195 6.87 -17.18 5.28
N LYS A 196 8.00 -16.59 4.90
CA LYS A 196 9.14 -17.32 4.32
C LYS A 196 10.24 -17.49 5.37
N PRO A 197 11.03 -18.59 5.35
CA PRO A 197 12.21 -18.72 6.17
C PRO A 197 13.17 -17.52 5.96
N ALA A 198 13.67 -16.97 7.06
CA ALA A 198 14.84 -16.10 6.99
C ALA A 198 16.06 -16.97 6.67
N LEU A 199 16.88 -16.52 5.71
CA LEU A 199 18.06 -17.24 5.26
C LEU A 199 19.33 -16.51 5.71
N ASP A 200 20.39 -17.26 5.98
CA ASP A 200 21.74 -16.74 6.19
C ASP A 200 22.42 -16.39 4.83
N GLU A 201 23.67 -15.96 4.89
CA GLU A 201 24.49 -15.62 3.71
C GLU A 201 24.76 -16.81 2.76
N HIS A 202 24.57 -18.03 3.26
CA HIS A 202 24.72 -19.27 2.49
C HIS A 202 23.37 -19.85 2.03
N GLY A 203 22.25 -19.11 2.22
CA GLY A 203 20.91 -19.55 1.83
C GLY A 203 20.29 -20.62 2.75
N LYS A 204 20.85 -20.87 3.94
CA LYS A 204 20.30 -21.82 4.91
C LYS A 204 19.31 -21.11 5.84
N PRO A 205 18.22 -21.79 6.27
CA PRO A 205 17.27 -21.23 7.22
C PRO A 205 17.95 -20.85 8.54
N LEU A 206 17.74 -19.59 8.96
CA LEU A 206 18.16 -19.14 10.29
C LEU A 206 17.30 -19.82 11.36
N LEU A 207 17.95 -20.25 12.44
CA LEU A 207 17.29 -20.85 13.60
C LEU A 207 17.36 -19.89 14.78
N ASN A 208 16.29 -19.84 15.57
CA ASN A 208 16.29 -19.12 16.85
C ASN A 208 16.97 -19.95 17.95
N ALA A 209 17.11 -19.39 19.16
CA ALA A 209 17.72 -20.06 20.32
C ALA A 209 17.07 -21.41 20.69
N ASN A 210 15.83 -21.65 20.27
CA ASN A 210 15.09 -22.91 20.50
C ASN A 210 15.17 -23.87 19.29
N GLY A 211 16.05 -23.64 18.32
CA GLY A 211 16.21 -24.48 17.13
C GLY A 211 15.06 -24.38 16.11
N LYS A 212 14.14 -23.42 16.25
CA LYS A 212 13.03 -23.21 15.29
C LYS A 212 13.44 -22.24 14.20
N THR A 213 13.01 -22.51 12.96
CA THR A 213 13.22 -21.60 11.83
C THR A 213 12.63 -20.21 12.11
N VAL A 214 13.47 -19.19 11.95
CA VAL A 214 13.03 -17.79 11.98
C VAL A 214 12.28 -17.49 10.70
N LEU A 215 11.06 -16.94 10.81
CA LEU A 215 10.23 -16.60 9.67
C LEU A 215 10.24 -15.09 9.40
N ARG A 216 10.45 -14.71 8.15
CA ARG A 216 10.19 -13.35 7.66
C ARG A 216 8.70 -13.25 7.36
N LYS A 217 8.04 -12.28 7.99
CA LYS A 217 6.62 -12.01 7.73
C LYS A 217 6.42 -11.46 6.31
N SER A 218 5.31 -11.82 5.68
CA SER A 218 5.01 -11.47 4.29
C SER A 218 5.09 -9.97 4.00
N TYR A 219 4.65 -9.10 4.93
CA TYR A 219 4.75 -7.65 4.75
C TYR A 219 6.21 -7.17 4.68
N SER A 220 7.13 -7.79 5.42
CA SER A 220 8.54 -7.44 5.36
C SER A 220 9.17 -7.90 4.05
N VAL A 221 8.73 -9.06 3.53
CA VAL A 221 9.16 -9.56 2.20
C VAL A 221 8.67 -8.61 1.10
N LEU A 222 7.40 -8.19 1.15
CA LEU A 222 6.84 -7.21 0.20
C LEU A 222 7.63 -5.90 0.17
N GLN A 223 7.99 -5.37 1.35
CA GLN A 223 8.80 -4.17 1.46
C GLN A 223 10.20 -4.35 0.85
N ASP A 224 10.83 -5.52 1.10
CA ASP A 224 12.14 -5.84 0.52
C ASP A 224 12.07 -5.97 -0.99
N ASP A 225 11.07 -6.68 -1.51
CA ASP A 225 10.90 -6.93 -2.95
C ASP A 225 10.64 -5.61 -3.70
N PHE A 226 9.77 -4.75 -3.17
CA PHE A 226 9.49 -3.45 -3.75
C PHE A 226 10.71 -2.53 -3.73
N PHE A 227 11.37 -2.40 -2.59
CA PHE A 227 12.59 -1.59 -2.47
C PHE A 227 13.68 -2.06 -3.46
N ALA A 228 13.93 -3.36 -3.52
CA ALA A 228 14.93 -3.93 -4.43
C ALA A 228 14.60 -3.65 -5.91
N ALA A 229 13.30 -3.73 -6.28
CA ALA A 229 12.85 -3.42 -7.62
C ALA A 229 13.06 -1.95 -7.97
N MET A 230 12.75 -1.03 -7.06
CA MET A 230 12.93 0.42 -7.28
C MET A 230 14.42 0.79 -7.36
N ARG A 231 15.27 0.19 -6.52
CA ARG A 231 16.73 0.34 -6.63
C ARG A 231 17.24 -0.15 -7.98
N LYS A 232 16.77 -1.31 -8.45
CA LYS A 232 17.12 -1.85 -9.77
C LYS A 232 16.66 -0.95 -10.92
N ALA A 233 15.55 -0.24 -10.74
CA ALA A 233 15.04 0.73 -11.71
C ALA A 233 15.81 2.07 -11.71
N GLY A 234 16.78 2.25 -10.79
CA GLY A 234 17.67 3.41 -10.75
C GLY A 234 17.27 4.49 -9.72
N TYR A 235 16.32 4.22 -8.84
CA TYR A 235 15.94 5.13 -7.74
C TYR A 235 16.90 4.90 -6.56
N ASP A 236 18.10 5.50 -6.65
CA ASP A 236 19.19 5.26 -5.69
C ASP A 236 19.13 6.15 -4.43
N ASP A 237 18.26 7.11 -4.42
CA ASP A 237 18.06 8.11 -3.37
C ASP A 237 16.88 7.80 -2.43
N VAL A 238 16.23 6.66 -2.59
CA VAL A 238 15.24 6.16 -1.66
C VAL A 238 15.82 5.07 -0.76
N GLU A 239 15.32 5.00 0.47
CA GLU A 239 15.62 3.93 1.40
C GLU A 239 14.41 2.98 1.57
N ARG A 240 14.70 1.80 2.06
CA ARG A 240 13.67 0.88 2.51
C ARG A 240 13.02 1.40 3.79
N GLY A 241 11.69 1.28 3.93
CA GLY A 241 11.01 1.48 5.20
C GLY A 241 11.62 0.62 6.32
N GLU A 242 11.65 1.11 7.55
CA GLU A 242 12.32 0.46 8.67
C GLU A 242 11.84 -0.98 8.93
N ARG A 243 12.82 -1.85 9.25
CA ARG A 243 12.54 -3.23 9.67
C ARG A 243 12.10 -3.26 11.12
N GLY A 244 11.04 -4.02 11.41
CA GLY A 244 10.60 -4.23 12.79
C GLY A 244 9.92 -3.03 13.44
N SER A 245 9.53 -2.02 12.67
CA SER A 245 8.69 -0.94 13.19
C SER A 245 7.44 -1.55 13.83
N SER A 246 7.24 -1.26 15.11
CA SER A 246 6.04 -1.63 15.86
C SER A 246 4.93 -0.57 15.73
N GLU A 247 5.18 0.50 14.98
CA GLU A 247 4.16 1.51 14.70
C GLU A 247 3.02 0.88 13.91
N GLU A 248 1.85 0.85 14.53
CA GLU A 248 0.63 0.45 13.84
C GLU A 248 0.38 1.39 12.67
N HIS A 249 0.03 0.82 11.53
CA HIS A 249 -0.44 1.61 10.41
C HIS A 249 -1.77 2.25 10.80
N LEU A 250 -1.71 3.51 11.19
CA LEU A 250 -2.91 4.29 11.43
C LEU A 250 -3.77 4.31 10.16
N THR A 251 -5.06 4.16 10.32
CA THR A 251 -5.98 4.47 9.22
C THR A 251 -5.82 5.94 8.83
N VAL A 252 -6.18 6.30 7.60
CA VAL A 252 -6.14 7.70 7.13
C VAL A 252 -6.84 8.63 8.13
N THR A 253 -7.99 8.20 8.66
CA THR A 253 -8.75 8.97 9.67
C THR A 253 -7.96 9.12 10.98
N GLN A 254 -7.39 8.06 11.51
CA GLN A 254 -6.59 8.11 12.74
C GLN A 254 -5.36 9.00 12.57
N PHE A 255 -4.67 8.88 11.43
CA PHE A 255 -3.54 9.74 11.11
C PHE A 255 -3.93 11.22 11.05
N LYS A 256 -5.05 11.56 10.40
CA LYS A 256 -5.55 12.93 10.32
C LYS A 256 -5.94 13.48 11.69
N VAL A 257 -6.61 12.69 12.52
CA VAL A 257 -6.93 13.08 13.90
C VAL A 257 -5.66 13.38 14.69
N GLN A 258 -4.63 12.54 14.57
CA GLN A 258 -3.35 12.77 15.25
C GLN A 258 -2.65 14.04 14.76
N GLN A 259 -2.65 14.31 13.45
CA GLN A 259 -2.09 15.53 12.88
C GLN A 259 -2.84 16.80 13.33
N GLU A 260 -4.16 16.78 13.33
CA GLU A 260 -4.96 17.92 13.81
C GLU A 260 -4.79 18.14 15.31
N GLN A 261 -4.64 17.10 16.12
CA GLN A 261 -4.31 17.24 17.55
C GLN A 261 -2.93 17.87 17.77
N ALA A 262 -1.92 17.46 17.00
CA ALA A 262 -0.59 18.06 17.07
C ALA A 262 -0.62 19.55 16.67
N ARG A 263 -1.34 19.88 15.59
CA ARG A 263 -1.52 21.26 15.13
C ARG A 263 -2.24 22.12 16.17
N LEU A 264 -3.30 21.58 16.78
CA LEU A 264 -4.04 22.28 17.84
C LEU A 264 -3.14 22.57 19.04
N ALA A 265 -2.31 21.61 19.44
CA ALA A 265 -1.36 21.79 20.53
C ALA A 265 -0.32 22.89 20.22
N GLU A 266 0.18 22.94 18.98
CA GLU A 266 1.10 23.97 18.52
C GLU A 266 0.45 25.37 18.54
N PHE A 267 -0.76 25.51 17.99
CA PHE A 267 -1.49 26.76 18.03
C PHE A 267 -1.78 27.24 19.47
N THR A 268 -2.13 26.31 20.35
CA THR A 268 -2.39 26.61 21.76
C THR A 268 -1.13 27.18 22.42
N GLU A 269 0.04 26.58 22.15
CA GLU A 269 1.30 27.07 22.69
C GLU A 269 1.72 28.43 22.08
N GLN A 270 1.52 28.63 20.78
CA GLN A 270 1.76 29.92 20.13
C GLN A 270 0.86 31.02 20.73
N ASN A 271 -0.41 30.77 20.91
CA ASN A 271 -1.34 31.72 21.54
C ASN A 271 -0.91 32.06 22.97
N ARG A 272 -0.52 31.05 23.75
CA ARG A 272 0.01 31.27 25.11
C ARG A 272 1.28 32.14 25.12
N GLN A 273 2.16 31.98 24.16
CA GLN A 273 3.36 32.80 24.01
C GLN A 273 3.01 34.25 23.62
N GLN A 274 2.06 34.44 22.71
CA GLN A 274 1.58 35.76 22.30
C GLN A 274 0.89 36.50 23.47
N GLU A 275 0.06 35.81 24.25
CA GLU A 275 -0.56 36.38 25.45
C GLU A 275 0.48 36.84 26.47
N LYS A 276 1.53 36.04 26.73
CA LYS A 276 2.62 36.43 27.62
C LYS A 276 3.39 37.66 27.10
N GLN A 277 3.62 37.71 25.78
CA GLN A 277 4.26 38.88 25.17
C GLN A 277 3.38 40.12 25.27
N ALA A 278 2.09 39.99 25.00
CA ALA A 278 1.15 41.08 25.12
C ALA A 278 1.06 41.61 26.57
N ALA A 279 0.98 40.72 27.57
CA ALA A 279 0.98 41.08 28.97
C ALA A 279 2.27 41.81 29.37
N THR A 280 3.44 41.36 28.86
CA THR A 280 4.72 42.00 29.12
C THR A 280 4.80 43.38 28.50
N LEU A 281 4.29 43.57 27.28
CA LEU A 281 4.22 44.86 26.61
C LEU A 281 3.25 45.81 27.34
N GLY A 282 2.04 45.31 27.76
CA GLY A 282 1.12 46.09 28.55
C GLY A 282 1.72 46.65 29.83
N SER A 283 2.43 45.81 30.61
CA SER A 283 3.10 46.24 31.82
C SER A 283 4.27 47.23 31.58
N LYS A 284 4.94 47.16 30.40
CA LYS A 284 5.94 48.17 30.03
C LYS A 284 5.30 49.51 29.66
N ILE A 285 4.18 49.51 28.97
CA ILE A 285 3.44 50.73 28.60
C ILE A 285 2.94 51.45 29.86
N GLU A 286 2.34 50.72 30.81
CA GLU A 286 1.91 51.30 32.10
C GLU A 286 3.08 51.95 32.87
N LYS A 287 4.28 51.35 32.85
CA LYS A 287 5.48 51.94 33.49
C LYS A 287 6.04 53.19 32.80
N ILE A 288 5.70 53.43 31.55
CA ILE A 288 6.13 54.61 30.80
C ILE A 288 5.13 55.76 30.96
N GLN A 289 3.86 55.42 31.23
CA GLN A 289 2.76 56.39 31.40
C GLN A 289 2.67 56.93 32.84
N ASN A 290 3.33 56.29 33.80
CA ASN A 290 3.46 56.75 35.20
C ASN A 290 4.86 57.35 35.44
#